data_65cb84435009dbcc2f4b34eb31d65d57
#
_entry.id   65cb84435009dbcc2f4b34eb31d65d57
#
_cell.length_a   1.000
_cell.length_b   1.000
_cell.length_c   1.000
_cell.angle_alpha   90.00
_cell.angle_beta   90.00
_cell.angle_gamma   90.00
#
_symmetry.space_group_name_H-M   'P 1'
#
loop_
_entity.id
_entity.type
_entity.pdbx_description
1 polymer ?
#
loop_
_entity_poly.entity_id
_entity_poly.type
_entity_poly.pdbx_seq_one_letter_code
_entity_poly.pdbx_strand_id
1 'polypeptide(L)'
;LVAREYYQSHKEPKTSMLSMNDILSLKYTTRLTRCQGCTTHCLLTINRFSNGSHYIFGNRCERGLGKEKNKENIPNLFDYKYHRIFDYEPLEEKDAKRGTVGIARVLNMYENFPLWAVFFKKLGYRVVLSPDSNRSIYEMGIESIPSESECYPAKLAHGHVTWLLRNNCL
;
A
#
# COMPACT_ATOMS: atom_id res chain seq x y z
N LEU A 1 -6.31 -23.71 -34.55
CA LEU A 1 -7.59 -24.25 -35.08
C LEU A 1 -8.71 -23.21 -34.85
N VAL A 2 -9.07 -22.85 -33.63
CA VAL A 2 -10.18 -21.91 -33.33
C VAL A 2 -10.09 -20.56 -34.05
N ALA A 3 -8.90 -19.94 -34.08
CA ALA A 3 -8.69 -18.68 -34.78
C ALA A 3 -8.91 -18.81 -36.31
N ARG A 4 -8.52 -19.94 -36.89
CA ARG A 4 -8.73 -20.22 -38.31
C ARG A 4 -10.20 -20.45 -38.63
N GLU A 5 -10.92 -21.20 -37.79
CA GLU A 5 -12.37 -21.44 -37.93
C GLU A 5 -13.15 -20.15 -37.79
N TYR A 6 -12.80 -19.31 -36.81
CA TYR A 6 -13.38 -17.98 -36.64
C TYR A 6 -13.15 -17.12 -37.89
N TYR A 7 -11.93 -17.09 -38.43
CA TYR A 7 -11.60 -16.33 -39.63
C TYR A 7 -12.38 -16.80 -40.86
N GLN A 8 -12.56 -18.11 -41.01
CA GLN A 8 -13.30 -18.71 -42.13
C GLN A 8 -14.83 -18.51 -42.02
N SER A 9 -15.36 -18.40 -40.80
CA SER A 9 -16.80 -18.26 -40.56
C SER A 9 -17.31 -16.79 -40.66
N HIS A 10 -16.39 -15.79 -40.60
CA HIS A 10 -16.74 -14.38 -40.66
C HIS A 10 -16.32 -13.76 -41.98
N LYS A 11 -17.27 -13.14 -42.69
CA LYS A 11 -17.05 -12.53 -44.01
C LYS A 11 -16.01 -11.39 -44.02
N GLU A 12 -15.90 -10.66 -42.92
CA GLU A 12 -14.89 -9.61 -42.69
C GLU A 12 -14.43 -9.63 -41.24
N PRO A 13 -13.51 -10.52 -40.86
CA PRO A 13 -13.02 -10.58 -39.50
C PRO A 13 -12.24 -9.31 -39.15
N LYS A 14 -12.76 -8.51 -38.22
CA LYS A 14 -12.02 -7.38 -37.69
C LYS A 14 -10.85 -7.90 -36.84
N THR A 15 -9.65 -7.58 -37.21
CA THR A 15 -8.46 -7.86 -36.41
C THR A 15 -8.05 -6.63 -35.61
N SER A 16 -7.62 -6.83 -34.36
CA SER A 16 -6.97 -5.80 -33.55
C SER A 16 -5.45 -5.78 -33.73
N MET A 17 -4.91 -6.67 -34.58
CA MET A 17 -3.49 -6.70 -34.87
C MET A 17 -3.09 -5.53 -35.77
N LEU A 18 -1.93 -4.95 -35.47
CA LEU A 18 -1.32 -3.92 -36.32
C LEU A 18 -0.92 -4.52 -37.67
N SER A 19 -0.99 -3.70 -38.73
CA SER A 19 -0.46 -4.11 -40.03
C SER A 19 1.07 -4.25 -39.98
N MET A 20 1.66 -4.99 -40.92
CA MET A 20 3.10 -5.13 -40.99
C MET A 20 3.82 -3.78 -41.14
N ASN A 21 3.25 -2.86 -41.90
CA ASN A 21 3.80 -1.51 -42.07
C ASN A 21 3.74 -0.71 -40.77
N ASP A 22 2.64 -0.82 -40.02
CA ASP A 22 2.53 -0.17 -38.70
C ASP A 22 3.55 -0.73 -37.72
N ILE A 23 3.78 -2.05 -37.70
CA ILE A 23 4.78 -2.70 -36.85
C ILE A 23 6.18 -2.21 -37.19
N LEU A 24 6.55 -2.16 -38.49
CA LEU A 24 7.86 -1.73 -38.93
C LEU A 24 8.14 -0.24 -38.69
N SER A 25 7.10 0.60 -38.68
CA SER A 25 7.20 2.03 -38.41
C SER A 25 7.01 2.39 -36.92
N LEU A 26 6.67 1.41 -36.07
CA LEU A 26 6.35 1.65 -34.65
C LEU A 26 7.61 2.07 -33.88
N LYS A 27 7.59 3.30 -33.39
CA LYS A 27 8.63 3.83 -32.49
C LYS A 27 8.03 3.97 -31.11
N TYR A 28 8.85 3.86 -30.08
CA TYR A 28 8.43 4.10 -28.72
C TYR A 28 9.49 4.85 -27.92
N THR A 29 9.03 5.52 -26.87
CA THR A 29 9.89 6.17 -25.88
C THR A 29 9.53 5.64 -24.50
N THR A 30 10.54 5.40 -23.69
CA THR A 30 10.38 4.89 -22.32
C THR A 30 10.68 6.00 -21.32
N ARG A 31 9.80 6.20 -20.35
CA ARG A 31 10.01 7.10 -19.20
C ARG A 31 9.85 6.34 -17.90
N LEU A 32 10.82 6.49 -17.01
CA LEU A 32 10.74 6.00 -15.64
C LEU A 32 10.21 7.13 -14.72
N THR A 33 9.27 6.82 -13.86
CA THR A 33 8.73 7.76 -12.87
C THR A 33 8.25 7.02 -11.63
N ARG A 34 8.03 7.74 -10.53
CA ARG A 34 7.42 7.17 -9.33
C ARG A 34 5.94 7.57 -9.23
N CYS A 35 5.10 6.60 -8.90
CA CYS A 35 3.69 6.84 -8.63
C CYS A 35 3.54 7.73 -7.38
N GLN A 36 2.67 8.73 -7.46
CA GLN A 36 2.33 9.62 -6.34
C GLN A 36 0.98 9.26 -5.69
N GLY A 37 0.37 8.15 -6.10
CA GLY A 37 -0.98 7.78 -5.65
C GLY A 37 -1.08 7.24 -4.22
N CYS A 38 0.03 6.82 -3.62
CA CYS A 38 0.08 6.33 -2.23
C CYS A 38 1.52 6.28 -1.71
N THR A 39 1.70 5.93 -0.45
CA THR A 39 3.01 5.85 0.24
C THR A 39 3.96 4.77 -0.32
N THR A 40 3.48 3.85 -1.15
CA THR A 40 4.32 2.81 -1.77
C THR A 40 5.26 3.36 -2.85
N HIS A 41 4.91 4.48 -3.49
CA HIS A 41 5.72 5.14 -4.52
C HIS A 41 6.30 4.19 -5.56
N CYS A 42 5.46 3.29 -6.11
CA CYS A 42 5.87 2.29 -7.10
C CYS A 42 6.69 2.93 -8.24
N LEU A 43 7.77 2.28 -8.64
CA LEU A 43 8.51 2.67 -9.84
C LEU A 43 7.69 2.26 -11.06
N LEU A 44 7.31 3.23 -11.88
CA LEU A 44 6.53 3.03 -13.08
C LEU A 44 7.40 3.18 -14.33
N THR A 45 7.24 2.27 -15.27
CA THR A 45 7.79 2.37 -16.61
C THR A 45 6.66 2.71 -17.57
N ILE A 46 6.72 3.87 -18.21
CA ILE A 46 5.72 4.35 -19.15
C ILE A 46 6.31 4.28 -20.57
N ASN A 47 5.77 3.41 -21.39
CA ASN A 47 6.10 3.31 -22.80
C ASN A 47 5.05 4.05 -23.62
N ARG A 48 5.47 5.04 -24.39
CA ARG A 48 4.63 5.78 -25.33
C ARG A 48 5.01 5.42 -26.75
N PHE A 49 4.03 5.01 -27.52
CA PHE A 49 4.20 4.58 -28.90
C PHE A 49 3.81 5.70 -29.89
N SER A 50 4.42 5.64 -31.09
CA SER A 50 4.18 6.63 -32.16
C SER A 50 2.73 6.67 -32.65
N ASN A 51 1.95 5.62 -32.43
CA ASN A 51 0.52 5.54 -32.73
C ASN A 51 -0.38 6.20 -31.67
N GLY A 52 0.19 6.87 -30.66
CA GLY A 52 -0.54 7.53 -29.58
C GLY A 52 -0.90 6.62 -28.40
N SER A 53 -0.72 5.31 -28.52
CA SER A 53 -0.96 4.39 -27.41
C SER A 53 0.13 4.52 -26.34
N HIS A 54 -0.22 4.19 -25.10
CA HIS A 54 0.76 4.10 -24.02
C HIS A 54 0.46 2.92 -23.10
N TYR A 55 1.51 2.36 -22.52
CA TYR A 55 1.42 1.28 -21.55
C TYR A 55 2.25 1.62 -20.31
N ILE A 56 1.69 1.32 -19.15
CA ILE A 56 2.31 1.57 -17.85
C ILE A 56 2.57 0.23 -17.18
N PHE A 57 3.80 0.01 -16.73
CA PHE A 57 4.24 -1.19 -16.03
C PHE A 57 4.78 -0.83 -14.64
N GLY A 58 4.90 -1.83 -13.76
CA GLY A 58 5.43 -1.67 -12.41
C GLY A 58 4.43 -1.14 -11.40
N ASN A 59 3.19 -0.85 -11.83
CA ASN A 59 2.10 -0.50 -10.93
C ASN A 59 1.65 -1.72 -10.12
N ARG A 60 1.39 -1.51 -8.84
CA ARG A 60 0.81 -2.54 -7.95
C ARG A 60 -0.71 -2.38 -7.77
N CYS A 61 -1.28 -1.30 -8.30
CA CYS A 61 -2.71 -1.02 -8.25
C CYS A 61 -3.11 -0.10 -9.41
N GLU A 62 -4.40 0.05 -9.64
CA GLU A 62 -4.95 0.86 -10.74
C GLU A 62 -4.63 2.35 -10.67
N ARG A 63 -4.34 2.89 -9.47
CA ARG A 63 -3.91 4.29 -9.32
C ARG A 63 -2.65 4.61 -10.13
N GLY A 64 -1.72 3.64 -10.22
CA GLY A 64 -0.52 3.77 -11.02
C GLY A 64 -0.78 3.81 -12.53
N LEU A 65 -1.95 3.37 -12.98
CA LEU A 65 -2.39 3.44 -14.37
C LEU A 65 -3.04 4.77 -14.74
N GLY A 66 -3.16 5.72 -13.81
CA GLY A 66 -3.87 6.99 -14.03
C GLY A 66 -5.39 6.84 -14.17
N LYS A 67 -5.93 5.66 -13.87
CA LYS A 67 -7.38 5.46 -13.84
C LYS A 67 -7.93 6.11 -12.59
N GLU A 68 -8.68 7.17 -12.73
CA GLU A 68 -9.49 7.71 -11.64
C GLU A 68 -10.51 6.64 -11.24
N LYS A 69 -10.57 6.34 -9.94
CA LYS A 69 -11.68 5.55 -9.43
C LYS A 69 -12.96 6.33 -9.71
N ASN A 70 -13.89 5.72 -10.44
CA ASN A 70 -15.28 6.12 -10.31
C ASN A 70 -15.58 6.15 -8.82
N LYS A 71 -15.86 7.32 -8.28
CA LYS A 71 -16.35 7.48 -6.90
C LYS A 71 -17.75 6.90 -6.85
N GLU A 72 -17.85 5.58 -6.87
CA GLU A 72 -19.08 4.94 -6.44
C GLU A 72 -19.28 5.38 -4.99
N ASN A 73 -20.47 5.84 -4.68
CA ASN A 73 -20.87 6.34 -3.35
C ASN A 73 -21.01 5.19 -2.34
N ILE A 74 -20.12 4.19 -2.44
CA ILE A 74 -20.07 3.04 -1.55
C ILE A 74 -19.23 3.42 -0.34
N PRO A 75 -19.77 3.30 0.88
CA PRO A 75 -19.02 3.62 2.09
C PRO A 75 -17.78 2.72 2.21
N ASN A 76 -16.64 3.34 2.49
CA ASN A 76 -15.39 2.61 2.71
C ASN A 76 -15.38 1.99 4.11
N LEU A 77 -15.86 0.75 4.22
CA LEU A 77 -15.90 0.03 5.51
C LEU A 77 -14.51 -0.25 6.08
N PHE A 78 -13.46 -0.30 5.25
CA PHE A 78 -12.08 -0.42 5.71
C PHE A 78 -11.64 0.82 6.49
N ASP A 79 -11.93 1.99 5.97
CA ASP A 79 -11.62 3.25 6.58
C ASP A 79 -12.40 3.43 7.90
N TYR A 80 -13.70 3.11 7.86
CA TYR A 80 -14.53 3.08 9.06
C TYR A 80 -13.97 2.14 10.14
N LYS A 81 -13.60 0.88 9.78
CA LYS A 81 -13.01 -0.09 10.72
C LYS A 81 -11.70 0.44 11.29
N TYR A 82 -10.85 1.01 10.44
CA TYR A 82 -9.56 1.55 10.83
C TYR A 82 -9.70 2.62 11.92
N HIS A 83 -10.52 3.63 11.67
CA HIS A 83 -10.81 4.68 12.64
C HIS A 83 -11.48 4.13 13.91
N ARG A 84 -12.40 3.21 13.76
CA ARG A 84 -13.07 2.58 14.90
C ARG A 84 -12.10 1.84 15.84
N ILE A 85 -11.01 1.30 15.31
CA ILE A 85 -10.00 0.56 16.08
C ILE A 85 -8.96 1.51 16.69
N PHE A 86 -8.49 2.51 15.96
CA PHE A 86 -7.30 3.26 16.34
C PHE A 86 -7.56 4.67 16.88
N ASP A 87 -8.75 5.24 16.72
CA ASP A 87 -9.08 6.58 17.21
C ASP A 87 -9.40 6.57 18.70
N TYR A 88 -8.40 6.25 19.52
CA TYR A 88 -8.47 6.32 20.98
C TYR A 88 -7.61 7.48 21.49
N GLU A 89 -8.22 8.35 22.31
CA GLU A 89 -7.51 9.44 22.94
C GLU A 89 -6.63 8.93 24.09
N PRO A 90 -5.31 9.15 24.03
CA PRO A 90 -4.40 8.82 25.12
C PRO A 90 -4.66 9.72 26.34
N LEU A 91 -4.17 9.30 27.51
CA LEU A 91 -4.10 10.19 28.66
C LEU A 91 -3.17 11.38 28.37
N GLU A 92 -3.48 12.53 28.93
CA GLU A 92 -2.53 13.64 28.95
C GLU A 92 -1.31 13.25 29.81
N GLU A 93 -0.14 13.84 29.53
CA GLU A 93 1.09 13.50 30.26
C GLU A 93 0.97 13.73 31.76
N LYS A 94 0.28 14.82 32.17
CA LYS A 94 0.05 15.14 33.58
C LYS A 94 -0.79 14.08 34.32
N ASP A 95 -1.66 13.35 33.59
CA ASP A 95 -2.56 12.35 34.15
C ASP A 95 -1.99 10.93 34.08
N ALA A 96 -0.93 10.74 33.32
CA ALA A 96 -0.24 9.46 33.14
C ALA A 96 0.74 9.15 34.28
N LYS A 97 0.21 8.89 35.48
CA LYS A 97 1.01 8.69 36.71
C LYS A 97 2.01 7.52 36.64
N ARG A 98 1.81 6.60 35.71
CA ARG A 98 2.66 5.41 35.53
C ARG A 98 3.60 5.52 34.33
N GLY A 99 3.56 6.63 33.60
CA GLY A 99 4.40 6.84 32.44
C GLY A 99 3.72 6.46 31.11
N THR A 100 4.50 6.15 30.11
CA THR A 100 4.03 5.92 28.73
C THR A 100 4.27 4.47 28.32
N VAL A 101 3.30 3.89 27.62
CA VAL A 101 3.39 2.58 26.98
C VAL A 101 3.22 2.72 25.49
N GLY A 102 4.20 2.24 24.73
CA GLY A 102 4.16 2.19 23.28
C GLY A 102 3.47 0.93 22.77
N ILE A 103 2.56 1.06 21.81
CA ILE A 103 1.93 -0.07 21.12
C ILE A 103 2.26 -0.01 19.64
N ALA A 104 2.83 -1.10 19.11
CA ALA A 104 3.12 -1.22 17.68
C ALA A 104 1.83 -1.45 16.88
N ARG A 105 1.56 -0.61 15.86
CA ARG A 105 0.39 -0.70 14.98
C ARG A 105 0.58 -1.78 13.92
N VAL A 106 0.64 -3.04 14.35
CA VAL A 106 0.91 -4.18 13.46
C VAL A 106 0.16 -5.43 13.89
N LEU A 107 0.08 -6.39 12.98
CA LEU A 107 -0.42 -7.74 13.22
C LEU A 107 -1.81 -7.73 13.89
N ASN A 108 -1.98 -8.44 14.98
CA ASN A 108 -3.24 -8.56 15.71
C ASN A 108 -3.70 -7.28 16.42
N MET A 109 -2.88 -6.23 16.47
CA MET A 109 -3.34 -4.93 16.98
C MET A 109 -4.44 -4.31 16.11
N TYR A 110 -4.56 -4.70 14.85
CA TYR A 110 -5.70 -4.35 13.99
C TYR A 110 -7.05 -4.96 14.44
N GLU A 111 -7.02 -5.78 15.50
CA GLU A 111 -8.23 -6.30 16.17
C GLU A 111 -8.22 -5.95 17.66
N ASN A 112 -7.07 -6.05 18.33
CA ASN A 112 -6.96 -6.04 19.78
C ASN A 112 -6.58 -4.68 20.38
N PHE A 113 -6.21 -3.68 19.58
CA PHE A 113 -5.79 -2.37 20.08
C PHE A 113 -6.82 -1.73 21.03
N PRO A 114 -8.15 -1.75 20.77
CA PRO A 114 -9.13 -1.17 21.68
C PRO A 114 -9.05 -1.72 23.11
N LEU A 115 -8.86 -3.04 23.24
CA LEU A 115 -8.68 -3.69 24.54
C LEU A 115 -7.46 -3.13 25.29
N TRP A 116 -6.31 -3.12 24.60
CA TRP A 116 -5.06 -2.69 25.20
C TRP A 116 -5.03 -1.19 25.51
N ALA A 117 -5.58 -0.37 24.62
CA ALA A 117 -5.69 1.06 24.85
C ALA A 117 -6.49 1.38 26.12
N VAL A 118 -7.66 0.76 26.28
CA VAL A 118 -8.50 0.94 27.48
C VAL A 118 -7.82 0.36 28.72
N PHE A 119 -7.22 -0.82 28.64
CA PHE A 119 -6.55 -1.49 29.74
C PHE A 119 -5.41 -0.61 30.31
N PHE A 120 -4.47 -0.20 29.48
CA PHE A 120 -3.36 0.64 29.93
C PHE A 120 -3.81 2.03 30.39
N LYS A 121 -4.78 2.62 29.71
CA LYS A 121 -5.39 3.88 30.14
C LYS A 121 -5.99 3.78 31.55
N LYS A 122 -6.71 2.70 31.84
CA LYS A 122 -7.29 2.44 33.18
C LYS A 122 -6.23 2.18 34.26
N LEU A 123 -5.09 1.63 33.88
CA LEU A 123 -3.95 1.48 34.78
C LEU A 123 -3.17 2.79 35.01
N GLY A 124 -3.51 3.89 34.31
CA GLY A 124 -2.85 5.17 34.46
C GLY A 124 -1.61 5.36 33.57
N TYR A 125 -1.50 4.62 32.48
CA TYR A 125 -0.48 4.83 31.46
C TYR A 125 -1.01 5.68 30.31
N ARG A 126 -0.14 6.52 29.74
CA ARG A 126 -0.34 7.13 28.44
C ARG A 126 -0.01 6.12 27.36
N VAL A 127 -0.99 5.79 26.51
CA VAL A 127 -0.77 4.88 25.38
C VAL A 127 -0.34 5.68 24.16
N VAL A 128 0.79 5.34 23.58
CA VAL A 128 1.29 5.90 22.34
C VAL A 128 1.29 4.81 21.26
N LEU A 129 0.56 5.06 20.20
CA LEU A 129 0.49 4.16 19.05
C LEU A 129 1.55 4.56 18.03
N SER A 130 2.29 3.61 17.48
CA SER A 130 3.21 3.90 16.39
C SER A 130 2.47 4.38 15.14
N PRO A 131 3.10 5.16 14.24
CA PRO A 131 2.46 5.71 13.06
C PRO A 131 2.00 4.63 12.08
N ASP A 132 1.36 5.05 10.99
CA ASP A 132 0.94 4.15 9.93
C ASP A 132 2.12 3.44 9.28
N SER A 133 1.90 2.15 8.94
CA SER A 133 2.89 1.36 8.23
C SER A 133 3.20 1.98 6.86
N ASN A 134 4.47 2.24 6.63
CA ASN A 134 4.98 2.75 5.35
C ASN A 134 6.41 2.24 5.12
N ARG A 135 6.98 2.61 3.99
CA ARG A 135 8.34 2.18 3.65
C ARG A 135 9.39 2.67 4.65
N SER A 136 9.27 3.87 5.16
CA SER A 136 10.22 4.43 6.13
C SER A 136 10.20 3.65 7.45
N ILE A 137 9.02 3.25 7.92
CA ILE A 137 8.89 2.35 9.08
C ILE A 137 9.57 1.02 8.82
N TYR A 138 9.36 0.40 7.65
CA TYR A 138 10.05 -0.85 7.29
C TYR A 138 11.58 -0.68 7.32
N GLU A 139 12.10 0.36 6.71
CA GLU A 139 13.54 0.64 6.64
C GLU A 139 14.17 0.87 8.02
N MET A 140 13.44 1.42 9.00
CA MET A 140 13.93 1.56 10.38
C MET A 140 14.19 0.22 11.09
N GLY A 141 13.48 -0.84 10.71
CA GLY A 141 13.57 -2.14 11.34
C GLY A 141 14.42 -3.15 10.60
N ILE A 142 14.88 -2.83 9.40
CA ILE A 142 15.46 -3.80 8.46
C ILE A 142 16.65 -4.59 9.02
N GLU A 143 17.51 -3.93 9.81
CA GLU A 143 18.71 -4.54 10.40
C GLU A 143 18.38 -5.52 11.53
N SER A 144 17.20 -5.42 12.12
CA SER A 144 16.75 -6.29 13.22
C SER A 144 15.95 -7.51 12.76
N ILE A 145 15.67 -7.64 11.46
CA ILE A 145 14.92 -8.76 10.89
C ILE A 145 15.82 -9.99 10.83
N PRO A 146 15.51 -11.07 11.59
CA PRO A 146 16.42 -12.21 11.71
C PRO A 146 16.40 -13.15 10.50
N SER A 147 15.36 -13.08 9.67
CA SER A 147 15.19 -14.00 8.55
C SER A 147 14.46 -13.36 7.35
N GLU A 148 14.92 -13.67 6.16
CA GLU A 148 14.22 -13.27 4.93
C GLU A 148 12.88 -13.99 4.74
N SER A 149 12.69 -15.14 5.38
CA SER A 149 11.46 -15.94 5.29
C SER A 149 10.31 -15.41 6.11
N GLU A 150 10.51 -14.39 6.95
CA GLU A 150 9.42 -13.74 7.66
C GLU A 150 8.43 -13.07 6.70
N CYS A 151 7.14 -13.16 7.03
CA CYS A 151 6.12 -12.46 6.25
C CYS A 151 6.28 -10.93 6.39
N TYR A 152 5.86 -10.18 5.35
CA TYR A 152 6.03 -8.74 5.34
C TYR A 152 5.40 -8.00 6.54
N PRO A 153 4.19 -8.37 7.03
CA PRO A 153 3.63 -7.77 8.24
C PRO A 153 4.50 -8.00 9.50
N ALA A 154 5.15 -9.16 9.64
CA ALA A 154 6.07 -9.41 10.75
C ALA A 154 7.34 -8.55 10.61
N LYS A 155 7.87 -8.40 9.41
CA LYS A 155 9.00 -7.48 9.14
C LYS A 155 8.67 -6.03 9.49
N LEU A 156 7.45 -5.58 9.25
CA LEU A 156 6.98 -4.25 9.66
C LEU A 156 6.99 -4.07 11.19
N ALA A 157 6.73 -5.13 11.97
CA ALA A 157 6.74 -5.06 13.43
C ALA A 157 8.08 -4.55 13.97
N HIS A 158 9.19 -4.99 13.38
CA HIS A 158 10.53 -4.54 13.75
C HIS A 158 10.69 -3.02 13.60
N GLY A 159 10.20 -2.45 12.50
CA GLY A 159 10.23 -1.00 12.28
C GLY A 159 9.37 -0.23 13.27
N HIS A 160 8.17 -0.71 13.57
CA HIS A 160 7.28 -0.08 14.55
C HIS A 160 7.88 -0.11 15.97
N VAL A 161 8.48 -1.22 16.38
CA VAL A 161 9.18 -1.32 17.67
C VAL A 161 10.36 -0.35 17.72
N THR A 162 11.17 -0.31 16.66
CA THR A 162 12.31 0.62 16.56
C THR A 162 11.84 2.08 16.66
N TRP A 163 10.73 2.42 16.01
CA TRP A 163 10.16 3.76 16.10
C TRP A 163 9.75 4.11 17.54
N LEU A 164 9.07 3.20 18.23
CA LEU A 164 8.64 3.39 19.61
C LEU A 164 9.83 3.57 20.56
N LEU A 165 10.87 2.75 20.42
CA LEU A 165 12.10 2.87 21.21
C LEU A 165 12.80 4.23 21.01
N ARG A 166 12.90 4.69 19.75
CA ARG A 166 13.50 6.00 19.44
C ARG A 166 12.70 7.18 20.00
N ASN A 167 11.41 7.00 20.24
CA ASN A 167 10.54 8.02 20.83
C ASN A 167 10.30 7.83 22.33
N ASN A 168 11.14 7.04 23.01
CA ASN A 168 11.07 6.78 24.45
C ASN A 168 9.71 6.28 24.94
N CYS A 169 9.03 5.50 24.12
CA CYS A 169 7.77 4.85 24.45
C CYS A 169 8.06 3.42 24.89
N LEU A 170 8.30 3.21 26.17
CA LEU A 170 8.52 1.89 26.77
C LEU A 170 7.25 1.36 27.39
#